data_4c99f45454465d13f16b632d87606ec7
#
_entry.id   4c99f45454465d13f16b632d87606ec7
#
_cell.length_a   1.000
_cell.length_b   1.000
_cell.length_c   1.000
_cell.angle_alpha   90.00
_cell.angle_beta   90.00
_cell.angle_gamma   90.00
#
_symmetry.space_group_name_H-M   'P 1'
#
loop_
_entity.id
_entity.type
_entity.pdbx_description
1 polymer ?
#
loop_
_entity_poly.entity_id
_entity_poly.type
_entity_poly.pdbx_seq_one_letter_code
_entity_poly.pdbx_strand_id
1 'polypeptide(L)'
;SAVRDRLSREWFLRWLRFGLPAVLLALPQLFLWTFPSVGGNEHFVRVVIDWVNNGKEPWLWFWIKNVGLVFVLTPFAFFAVSKEQRAAFSGAVFIFVVCELLVFQPNEYDNNKLLYVAYAFGCFVCADALAGWLGRLRSPAAQGVLLALTLFISTNAAVFTLGREVASGIPKYGYELFSRDEAAAAEYIIENTEPDALFLTRDNHDNTVATLTGRNIVCGSGSYLYFHGLNYQGQQRLAEQMLTNAEVFEANRESEGLD
;
A
#
# COMPACT_ATOMS: atom_id res chain seq x y z
N SER A 1 8.88 26.28 -2.53
CA SER A 1 8.34 27.48 -3.22
C SER A 1 7.89 28.55 -2.22
N ALA A 2 7.08 28.22 -1.21
CA ALA A 2 6.60 29.19 -0.21
C ALA A 2 7.74 29.99 0.47
N VAL A 3 8.80 29.30 0.89
CA VAL A 3 9.97 29.92 1.54
C VAL A 3 10.73 30.82 0.57
N ARG A 4 10.89 30.40 -0.70
CA ARG A 4 11.57 31.17 -1.73
C ARG A 4 10.77 32.37 -2.19
N ASP A 5 9.48 32.17 -2.41
CA ASP A 5 8.60 33.19 -3.00
C ASP A 5 7.93 34.07 -1.92
N ARG A 6 8.30 33.91 -0.64
CA ARG A 6 7.82 34.67 0.53
C ARG A 6 6.29 34.79 0.61
N LEU A 7 5.56 33.72 0.23
CA LEU A 7 4.09 33.68 0.22
C LEU A 7 3.44 34.88 -0.51
N SER A 8 4.06 35.33 -1.61
CA SER A 8 3.57 36.46 -2.40
C SER A 8 2.19 36.17 -3.00
N ARG A 9 1.48 37.25 -3.39
CA ARG A 9 0.21 37.12 -4.14
C ARG A 9 0.40 36.29 -5.42
N GLU A 10 1.54 36.45 -6.10
CA GLU A 10 1.85 35.67 -7.30
C GLU A 10 2.05 34.18 -7.00
N TRP A 11 2.68 33.84 -5.87
CA TRP A 11 2.78 32.48 -5.37
C TRP A 11 1.39 31.89 -5.15
N PHE A 12 0.51 32.60 -4.45
CA PHE A 12 -0.86 32.16 -4.19
C PHE A 12 -1.66 31.94 -5.47
N LEU A 13 -1.62 32.91 -6.42
CA LEU A 13 -2.33 32.79 -7.69
C LEU A 13 -1.81 31.64 -8.55
N ARG A 14 -0.50 31.35 -8.50
CA ARG A 14 0.10 30.19 -9.19
C ARG A 14 -0.44 28.88 -8.63
N TRP A 15 -0.48 28.75 -7.32
CA TRP A 15 -1.04 27.57 -6.68
C TRP A 15 -2.53 27.43 -6.87
N LEU A 16 -3.27 28.52 -6.87
CA LEU A 16 -4.70 28.51 -7.16
C LEU A 16 -4.99 28.06 -8.59
N ARG A 17 -4.23 28.56 -9.58
CA ARG A 17 -4.36 28.15 -10.99
C ARG A 17 -4.05 26.67 -11.19
N PHE A 18 -3.19 26.09 -10.40
CA PHE A 18 -2.90 24.66 -10.43
C PHE A 18 -3.94 23.88 -9.61
N GLY A 19 -4.17 24.26 -8.38
CA GLY A 19 -4.96 23.49 -7.42
C GLY A 19 -6.45 23.48 -7.74
N LEU A 20 -7.02 24.60 -8.21
CA LEU A 20 -8.44 24.67 -8.53
C LEU A 20 -8.84 23.68 -9.65
N PRO A 21 -8.15 23.63 -10.81
CA PRO A 21 -8.44 22.61 -11.83
C PRO A 21 -8.20 21.20 -11.33
N ALA A 22 -7.14 20.97 -10.55
CA ALA A 22 -6.84 19.65 -10.01
C ALA A 22 -7.97 19.15 -9.07
N VAL A 23 -8.46 20.02 -8.19
CA VAL A 23 -9.60 19.69 -7.32
C VAL A 23 -10.85 19.44 -8.13
N LEU A 24 -11.20 20.32 -9.09
CA LEU A 24 -12.38 20.16 -9.93
C LEU A 24 -12.37 18.84 -10.71
N LEU A 25 -11.21 18.42 -11.22
CA LEU A 25 -11.06 17.13 -11.90
C LEU A 25 -11.16 15.93 -10.96
N ALA A 26 -10.72 16.09 -9.70
CA ALA A 26 -10.80 15.02 -8.70
C ALA A 26 -12.20 14.90 -8.07
N LEU A 27 -13.00 15.97 -8.05
CA LEU A 27 -14.31 16.00 -7.38
C LEU A 27 -15.24 14.84 -7.76
N PRO A 28 -15.43 14.46 -9.04
CA PRO A 28 -16.30 13.35 -9.38
C PRO A 28 -15.86 12.04 -8.70
N GLN A 29 -14.58 11.74 -8.71
CA GLN A 29 -14.04 10.54 -8.05
C GLN A 29 -14.17 10.63 -6.52
N LEU A 30 -13.91 11.79 -5.93
CA LEU A 30 -14.05 11.99 -4.49
C LEU A 30 -15.48 11.79 -4.03
N PHE A 31 -16.47 12.34 -4.74
CA PHE A 31 -17.89 12.22 -4.39
C PHE A 31 -18.47 10.84 -4.67
N LEU A 32 -18.06 10.19 -5.76
CA LEU A 32 -18.63 8.91 -6.16
C LEU A 32 -18.01 7.72 -5.42
N TRP A 33 -16.74 7.82 -5.01
CA TRP A 33 -15.99 6.70 -4.44
C TRP A 33 -15.41 6.99 -3.06
N THR A 34 -14.65 8.08 -2.92
CA THR A 34 -13.86 8.30 -1.69
C THR A 34 -14.74 8.67 -0.50
N PHE A 35 -15.64 9.63 -0.66
CA PHE A 35 -16.48 10.07 0.46
C PHE A 35 -17.49 9.01 0.90
N PRO A 36 -18.16 8.25 0.01
CA PRO A 36 -18.99 7.13 0.44
C PRO A 36 -18.20 6.06 1.19
N SER A 37 -16.99 5.70 0.72
CA SER A 37 -16.13 4.73 1.39
C SER A 37 -15.68 5.20 2.77
N VAL A 38 -15.33 6.48 2.91
CA VAL A 38 -14.96 7.09 4.21
C VAL A 38 -16.18 7.17 5.14
N GLY A 39 -17.35 7.52 4.62
CA GLY A 39 -18.58 7.65 5.40
C GLY A 39 -19.19 6.31 5.85
N GLY A 40 -18.91 5.24 5.10
CA GLY A 40 -19.38 3.88 5.40
C GLY A 40 -18.57 3.13 6.45
N ASN A 41 -17.37 3.57 6.76
CA ASN A 41 -16.47 2.92 7.72
C ASN A 41 -16.15 3.85 8.89
N GLU A 42 -16.49 3.45 10.10
CA GLU A 42 -15.97 4.08 11.31
C GLU A 42 -14.43 3.93 11.35
N HIS A 43 -13.74 4.97 11.80
CA HIS A 43 -12.29 4.97 11.96
C HIS A 43 -11.45 4.98 10.68
N PHE A 44 -11.99 5.46 9.56
CA PHE A 44 -11.23 5.58 8.31
C PHE A 44 -10.01 6.50 8.47
N VAL A 45 -10.18 7.65 9.13
CA VAL A 45 -9.07 8.53 9.51
C VAL A 45 -9.00 8.62 11.03
N ARG A 46 -7.85 8.28 11.61
CA ARG A 46 -7.66 8.28 13.06
C ARG A 46 -6.27 8.77 13.46
N VAL A 47 -6.17 9.32 14.66
CA VAL A 47 -4.89 9.66 15.28
C VAL A 47 -4.34 8.42 15.97
N VAL A 48 -3.20 7.95 15.51
CA VAL A 48 -2.48 6.80 16.11
C VAL A 48 -1.01 7.10 16.06
N ILE A 49 -0.36 7.16 17.24
CA ILE A 49 1.08 7.37 17.35
C ILE A 49 1.76 5.99 17.31
N ASP A 50 2.86 5.90 16.56
CA ASP A 50 3.66 4.67 16.43
C ASP A 50 2.84 3.46 15.92
N TRP A 51 1.91 3.73 15.00
CA TRP A 51 0.98 2.74 14.47
C TRP A 51 1.70 1.58 13.75
N VAL A 52 2.83 1.83 13.09
CA VAL A 52 3.59 0.81 12.34
C VAL A 52 4.22 -0.19 13.29
N ASN A 53 4.80 0.28 14.39
CA ASN A 53 5.50 -0.53 15.39
C ASN A 53 4.56 -1.11 16.44
N ASN A 54 3.44 -0.45 16.68
CA ASN A 54 2.44 -0.83 17.68
C ASN A 54 3.04 -1.00 19.10
N GLY A 55 4.01 -0.18 19.45
CA GLY A 55 4.70 -0.19 20.76
C GLY A 55 5.54 -1.41 21.06
N LYS A 56 5.80 -2.29 20.09
CA LYS A 56 6.53 -3.55 20.30
C LYS A 56 8.02 -3.38 20.57
N GLU A 57 8.59 -2.30 20.08
CA GLU A 57 10.02 -2.00 20.22
C GLU A 57 10.26 -0.48 20.20
N PRO A 58 11.46 0.02 20.60
CA PRO A 58 11.74 1.45 20.54
C PRO A 58 11.58 2.01 19.13
N TRP A 59 10.83 3.11 18.99
CA TRP A 59 10.50 3.75 17.72
C TRP A 59 11.71 3.99 16.81
N LEU A 60 12.80 4.53 17.35
CA LEU A 60 14.04 4.78 16.61
C LEU A 60 14.63 3.50 16.03
N TRP A 61 14.65 2.43 16.84
CA TRP A 61 15.17 1.13 16.42
C TRP A 61 14.31 0.49 15.32
N PHE A 62 13.00 0.63 15.45
CA PHE A 62 12.06 0.18 14.41
C PHE A 62 12.40 0.81 13.05
N TRP A 63 12.56 2.14 12.99
CA TRP A 63 12.88 2.84 11.75
C TRP A 63 14.28 2.52 11.22
N ILE A 64 15.27 2.37 12.07
CA ILE A 64 16.61 1.94 11.65
C ILE A 64 16.56 0.55 10.99
N LYS A 65 15.83 -0.39 11.54
CA LYS A 65 15.71 -1.74 10.97
C LYS A 65 14.97 -1.74 9.62
N ASN A 66 13.90 -0.96 9.51
CA ASN A 66 13.01 -1.04 8.36
C ASN A 66 13.45 -0.16 7.19
N VAL A 67 14.09 0.96 7.45
CA VAL A 67 14.58 1.91 6.43
C VAL A 67 16.10 1.83 6.24
N GLY A 68 16.80 1.34 7.25
CA GLY A 68 18.24 1.11 7.18
C GLY A 68 19.08 2.38 7.13
N LEU A 69 20.14 2.31 6.34
CA LEU A 69 21.16 3.36 6.25
C LEU A 69 20.59 4.72 5.85
N VAL A 70 19.58 4.75 4.99
CA VAL A 70 18.95 6.00 4.55
C VAL A 70 18.35 6.76 5.72
N PHE A 71 17.67 6.08 6.65
CA PHE A 71 17.10 6.72 7.83
C PHE A 71 18.18 7.34 8.71
N VAL A 72 19.28 6.63 8.91
CA VAL A 72 20.41 7.09 9.73
C VAL A 72 21.12 8.27 9.09
N LEU A 73 21.29 8.25 7.76
CA LEU A 73 22.01 9.31 7.04
C LEU A 73 21.15 10.57 6.82
N THR A 74 19.84 10.44 6.73
CA THR A 74 18.93 11.55 6.40
C THR A 74 19.12 12.81 7.24
N PRO A 75 19.25 12.77 8.59
CA PRO A 75 19.46 13.96 9.40
C PRO A 75 20.76 14.69 9.03
N PHE A 76 21.84 13.96 8.78
CA PHE A 76 23.13 14.53 8.40
C PHE A 76 23.12 15.06 6.97
N ALA A 77 22.51 14.33 6.07
CA ALA A 77 22.33 14.71 4.67
C ALA A 77 21.50 15.98 4.53
N PHE A 78 20.46 16.16 5.33
CA PHE A 78 19.63 17.37 5.35
C PHE A 78 20.45 18.64 5.56
N PHE A 79 21.45 18.60 6.41
CA PHE A 79 22.33 19.77 6.64
C PHE A 79 23.45 19.90 5.60
N ALA A 80 23.78 18.85 4.88
CA ALA A 80 24.86 18.83 3.90
C ALA A 80 24.44 19.33 2.50
N VAL A 81 23.15 19.24 2.16
CA VAL A 81 22.64 19.62 0.84
C VAL A 81 22.29 21.12 0.74
N SER A 82 21.99 21.59 -0.48
CA SER A 82 21.63 22.99 -0.76
C SER A 82 20.33 23.43 -0.08
N LYS A 83 20.12 24.76 0.02
CA LYS A 83 18.87 25.31 0.59
C LYS A 83 17.64 24.91 -0.23
N GLU A 84 17.77 24.82 -1.53
CA GLU A 84 16.71 24.42 -2.45
C GLU A 84 16.31 22.96 -2.24
N GLN A 85 17.30 22.08 -2.11
CA GLN A 85 17.06 20.65 -1.82
C GLN A 85 16.44 20.47 -0.44
N ARG A 86 16.90 21.19 0.59
CA ARG A 86 16.28 21.17 1.92
C ARG A 86 14.82 21.62 1.87
N ALA A 87 14.53 22.68 1.13
CA ALA A 87 13.15 23.17 0.98
C ALA A 87 12.25 22.13 0.28
N ALA A 88 12.75 21.45 -0.74
CA ALA A 88 12.03 20.36 -1.41
C ALA A 88 11.83 19.17 -0.46
N PHE A 89 12.88 18.77 0.24
CA PHE A 89 12.85 17.64 1.18
C PHE A 89 11.99 17.91 2.42
N SER A 90 11.79 19.16 2.83
CA SER A 90 10.89 19.52 3.94
C SER A 90 9.46 19.02 3.72
N GLY A 91 8.99 18.91 2.48
CA GLY A 91 7.70 18.31 2.13
C GLY A 91 7.67 16.82 2.45
N ALA A 92 8.76 16.10 2.18
CA ALA A 92 8.88 14.67 2.51
C ALA A 92 8.93 14.43 4.03
N VAL A 93 9.65 15.29 4.77
CA VAL A 93 9.65 15.26 6.24
C VAL A 93 8.25 15.52 6.79
N PHE A 94 7.51 16.46 6.20
CA PHE A 94 6.13 16.73 6.58
C PHE A 94 5.24 15.50 6.35
N ILE A 95 5.34 14.83 5.19
CA ILE A 95 4.60 13.60 4.90
C ILE A 95 4.95 12.53 5.94
N PHE A 96 6.22 12.34 6.25
CA PHE A 96 6.65 11.37 7.26
C PHE A 96 6.01 11.65 8.62
N VAL A 97 6.09 12.89 9.11
CA VAL A 97 5.51 13.29 10.41
C VAL A 97 3.99 13.11 10.41
N VAL A 98 3.31 13.52 9.35
CA VAL A 98 1.86 13.34 9.23
C VAL A 98 1.48 11.87 9.25
N CYS A 99 2.21 11.02 8.54
CA CYS A 99 1.96 9.57 8.53
C CYS A 99 2.29 8.87 9.85
N GLU A 100 3.13 9.46 10.71
CA GLU A 100 3.39 8.94 12.05
C GLU A 100 2.27 9.29 13.05
N LEU A 101 1.47 10.31 12.75
CA LEU A 101 0.42 10.79 13.63
C LEU A 101 -0.99 10.43 13.16
N LEU A 102 -1.17 10.24 11.85
CA LEU A 102 -2.47 10.01 11.22
C LEU A 102 -2.44 8.76 10.36
N VAL A 103 -3.41 7.90 10.57
CA VAL A 103 -3.74 6.79 9.67
C VAL A 103 -4.92 7.21 8.82
N PHE A 104 -4.79 7.08 7.49
CA PHE A 104 -5.75 7.58 6.52
C PHE A 104 -6.68 6.50 5.96
N GLN A 105 -6.52 5.27 6.40
CA GLN A 105 -7.30 4.12 5.93
C GLN A 105 -7.56 3.13 7.07
N PRO A 106 -8.60 2.29 6.97
CA PRO A 106 -8.85 1.25 7.96
C PRO A 106 -7.65 0.32 8.14
N ASN A 107 -6.97 -0.06 7.05
CA ASN A 107 -5.71 -0.79 7.12
C ASN A 107 -4.54 0.16 7.37
N GLU A 108 -3.96 0.06 8.56
CA GLU A 108 -2.84 0.91 8.99
C GLU A 108 -1.65 0.85 8.04
N TYR A 109 -1.34 -0.32 7.51
CA TYR A 109 -0.20 -0.53 6.62
C TYR A 109 -0.31 0.20 5.27
N ASP A 110 -1.48 0.66 4.89
CA ASP A 110 -1.65 1.44 3.66
C ASP A 110 -1.01 2.83 3.72
N ASN A 111 -0.75 3.36 4.93
CA ASN A 111 0.07 4.56 5.10
C ASN A 111 1.50 4.41 4.54
N ASN A 112 2.01 3.18 4.41
CA ASN A 112 3.31 2.92 3.80
C ASN A 112 3.43 3.51 2.39
N LYS A 113 2.33 3.61 1.65
CA LYS A 113 2.31 4.21 0.30
C LYS A 113 2.79 5.66 0.31
N LEU A 114 2.41 6.43 1.34
CA LEU A 114 2.88 7.80 1.54
C LEU A 114 4.32 7.84 2.08
N LEU A 115 4.68 6.92 2.95
CA LEU A 115 6.04 6.80 3.49
C LEU A 115 7.06 6.44 2.41
N TYR A 116 6.68 5.68 1.37
CA TYR A 116 7.54 5.43 0.21
C TYR A 116 7.91 6.72 -0.52
N VAL A 117 7.00 7.69 -0.60
CA VAL A 117 7.30 9.01 -1.18
C VAL A 117 8.37 9.72 -0.33
N ALA A 118 8.18 9.76 0.99
CA ALA A 118 9.16 10.37 1.90
C ALA A 118 10.52 9.67 1.82
N TYR A 119 10.52 8.33 1.75
CA TYR A 119 11.72 7.51 1.60
C TYR A 119 12.48 7.80 0.28
N ALA A 120 11.76 7.88 -0.84
CA ALA A 120 12.36 8.19 -2.13
C ALA A 120 13.09 9.55 -2.11
N PHE A 121 12.47 10.59 -1.56
CA PHE A 121 13.12 11.88 -1.38
C PHE A 121 14.32 11.79 -0.42
N GLY A 122 14.22 10.99 0.64
CA GLY A 122 15.34 10.70 1.54
C GLY A 122 16.52 10.08 0.80
N CYS A 123 16.28 9.13 -0.08
CA CYS A 123 17.32 8.51 -0.91
C CYS A 123 18.04 9.53 -1.79
N PHE A 124 17.30 10.46 -2.45
CA PHE A 124 17.93 11.51 -3.27
C PHE A 124 18.81 12.43 -2.45
N VAL A 125 18.33 12.89 -1.29
CA VAL A 125 19.10 13.78 -0.43
C VAL A 125 20.34 13.08 0.14
N CYS A 126 20.21 11.81 0.54
CA CYS A 126 21.33 11.00 1.01
C CYS A 126 22.36 10.74 -0.09
N ALA A 127 21.92 10.46 -1.32
CA ALA A 127 22.82 10.21 -2.45
C ALA A 127 23.65 11.47 -2.80
N ASP A 128 23.04 12.63 -2.83
CA ASP A 128 23.74 13.89 -3.10
C ASP A 128 24.75 14.23 -2.00
N ALA A 129 24.34 14.13 -0.73
CA ALA A 129 25.24 14.34 0.41
C ALA A 129 26.41 13.33 0.40
N LEU A 130 26.13 12.06 0.13
CA LEU A 130 27.14 11.00 0.05
C LEU A 130 28.15 11.29 -1.07
N ALA A 131 27.68 11.67 -2.25
CA ALA A 131 28.55 12.05 -3.36
C ALA A 131 29.47 13.22 -2.97
N GLY A 132 28.94 14.24 -2.28
CA GLY A 132 29.72 15.34 -1.76
C GLY A 132 30.75 14.95 -0.69
N TRP A 133 30.39 14.01 0.19
CA TRP A 133 31.32 13.50 1.22
C TRP A 133 32.41 12.64 0.63
N LEU A 134 32.07 11.71 -0.27
CA LEU A 134 33.06 10.84 -0.94
C LEU A 134 34.00 11.68 -1.81
N GLY A 135 33.52 12.70 -2.50
CA GLY A 135 34.36 13.59 -3.33
C GLY A 135 35.43 14.38 -2.53
N ARG A 136 35.31 14.46 -1.21
CA ARG A 136 36.32 15.10 -0.34
C ARG A 136 37.47 14.15 0.02
N LEU A 137 37.31 12.86 -0.21
CA LEU A 137 38.35 11.89 0.05
C LEU A 137 39.44 11.95 -1.02
N ARG A 138 40.70 11.93 -0.60
CA ARG A 138 41.86 12.01 -1.51
C ARG A 138 42.13 10.70 -2.26
N SER A 139 41.70 9.58 -1.74
CA SER A 139 41.94 8.24 -2.30
C SER A 139 40.76 7.76 -3.14
N PRO A 140 40.90 7.58 -4.47
CA PRO A 140 39.86 6.99 -5.31
C PRO A 140 39.47 5.57 -4.87
N ALA A 141 40.43 4.79 -4.37
CA ALA A 141 40.16 3.46 -3.85
C ALA A 141 39.26 3.51 -2.60
N ALA A 142 39.50 4.45 -1.67
CA ALA A 142 38.64 4.62 -0.51
C ALA A 142 37.22 5.09 -0.92
N GLN A 143 37.11 5.98 -1.92
CA GLN A 143 35.82 6.38 -2.47
C GLN A 143 35.05 5.17 -3.02
N GLY A 144 35.70 4.33 -3.83
CA GLY A 144 35.11 3.14 -4.41
C GLY A 144 34.66 2.11 -3.36
N VAL A 145 35.50 1.86 -2.37
CA VAL A 145 35.17 0.91 -1.28
C VAL A 145 34.00 1.39 -0.45
N LEU A 146 33.98 2.67 -0.05
CA LEU A 146 32.87 3.23 0.73
C LEU A 146 31.58 3.30 -0.07
N LEU A 147 31.64 3.63 -1.35
CA LEU A 147 30.46 3.58 -2.23
C LEU A 147 29.92 2.14 -2.33
N ALA A 148 30.79 1.17 -2.59
CA ALA A 148 30.39 -0.22 -2.68
C ALA A 148 29.78 -0.76 -1.38
N LEU A 149 30.35 -0.42 -0.22
CA LEU A 149 29.79 -0.75 1.09
C LEU A 149 28.43 -0.11 1.31
N THR A 150 28.28 1.17 0.97
CA THR A 150 27.00 1.88 1.07
C THR A 150 25.93 1.23 0.22
N LEU A 151 26.25 0.93 -1.04
CA LEU A 151 25.32 0.25 -1.95
C LEU A 151 24.99 -1.14 -1.43
N PHE A 152 25.96 -1.93 -0.99
CA PHE A 152 25.74 -3.26 -0.44
C PHE A 152 24.80 -3.23 0.78
N ILE A 153 25.08 -2.36 1.76
CA ILE A 153 24.24 -2.24 2.97
C ILE A 153 22.81 -1.77 2.62
N SER A 154 22.67 -0.87 1.65
CA SER A 154 21.37 -0.31 1.28
C SER A 154 20.52 -1.25 0.41
N THR A 155 21.13 -2.19 -0.31
CA THR A 155 20.43 -3.02 -1.32
C THR A 155 20.38 -4.51 -0.99
N ASN A 156 21.13 -4.99 0.00
CA ASN A 156 21.21 -6.42 0.32
C ASN A 156 19.84 -7.05 0.61
N ALA A 157 18.96 -6.37 1.34
CA ALA A 157 17.61 -6.85 1.61
C ALA A 157 16.81 -7.05 0.32
N ALA A 158 16.93 -6.11 -0.63
CA ALA A 158 16.28 -6.22 -1.94
C ALA A 158 16.84 -7.41 -2.73
N VAL A 159 18.16 -7.64 -2.68
CA VAL A 159 18.80 -8.80 -3.33
C VAL A 159 18.26 -10.11 -2.77
N PHE A 160 18.13 -10.24 -1.46
CA PHE A 160 17.54 -11.43 -0.85
C PHE A 160 16.06 -11.60 -1.20
N THR A 161 15.28 -10.52 -1.22
CA THR A 161 13.87 -10.56 -1.63
C THR A 161 13.73 -11.00 -3.08
N LEU A 162 14.47 -10.38 -3.99
CA LEU A 162 14.47 -10.77 -5.41
C LEU A 162 14.95 -12.22 -5.60
N GLY A 163 16.00 -12.64 -4.86
CA GLY A 163 16.48 -14.01 -4.88
C GLY A 163 15.41 -15.01 -4.46
N ARG A 164 14.64 -14.68 -3.42
CA ARG A 164 13.50 -15.50 -2.98
C ARG A 164 12.41 -15.56 -4.05
N GLU A 165 12.04 -14.43 -4.64
CA GLU A 165 11.01 -14.40 -5.69
C GLU A 165 11.42 -15.19 -6.93
N VAL A 166 12.68 -15.08 -7.35
CA VAL A 166 13.23 -15.90 -8.44
C VAL A 166 13.23 -17.39 -8.06
N ALA A 167 13.62 -17.72 -6.83
CA ALA A 167 13.62 -19.09 -6.35
C ALA A 167 12.18 -19.67 -6.24
N SER A 168 11.18 -18.86 -5.92
CA SER A 168 9.79 -19.29 -5.86
C SER A 168 9.22 -19.76 -7.22
N GLY A 169 9.80 -19.29 -8.32
CA GLY A 169 9.51 -19.81 -9.66
C GLY A 169 10.05 -21.24 -9.94
N ILE A 170 10.89 -21.77 -9.04
CA ILE A 170 11.37 -23.16 -9.11
C ILE A 170 10.34 -24.04 -8.38
N PRO A 171 9.81 -25.13 -8.99
CA PRO A 171 8.73 -25.94 -8.42
C PRO A 171 8.99 -26.42 -6.98
N LYS A 172 10.24 -26.63 -6.59
CA LYS A 172 10.61 -27.07 -5.23
C LYS A 172 10.38 -26.00 -4.15
N TYR A 173 10.40 -24.71 -4.51
CA TYR A 173 10.34 -23.56 -3.60
C TYR A 173 9.10 -22.69 -3.82
N GLY A 174 8.29 -23.03 -4.83
CA GLY A 174 7.04 -22.36 -5.12
C GLY A 174 5.98 -22.66 -4.05
N TYR A 175 4.99 -21.82 -3.97
CA TYR A 175 3.76 -22.10 -3.22
C TYR A 175 2.61 -22.19 -4.22
N GLU A 176 1.67 -23.06 -3.93
CA GLU A 176 0.48 -23.30 -4.73
C GLU A 176 -0.62 -22.37 -4.24
N LEU A 177 -1.13 -21.50 -5.11
CA LEU A 177 -2.30 -20.65 -4.81
C LEU A 177 -3.60 -21.43 -4.99
N PHE A 178 -3.66 -22.22 -6.05
CA PHE A 178 -4.79 -23.09 -6.37
C PHE A 178 -4.28 -24.48 -6.66
N SER A 179 -4.92 -25.47 -6.07
CA SER A 179 -4.63 -26.87 -6.32
C SER A 179 -5.05 -27.30 -7.75
N ARG A 180 -4.57 -28.43 -8.19
CA ARG A 180 -4.98 -29.01 -9.50
C ARG A 180 -6.48 -29.32 -9.51
N ASP A 181 -7.04 -29.75 -8.38
CA ASP A 181 -8.45 -30.06 -8.27
C ASP A 181 -9.30 -28.79 -8.35
N GLU A 182 -8.86 -27.68 -7.75
CA GLU A 182 -9.51 -26.37 -7.89
C GLU A 182 -9.44 -25.85 -9.33
N ALA A 183 -8.31 -26.03 -10.02
CA ALA A 183 -8.19 -25.64 -11.42
C ALA A 183 -9.14 -26.49 -12.31
N ALA A 184 -9.20 -27.79 -12.09
CA ALA A 184 -10.12 -28.67 -12.83
C ALA A 184 -11.60 -28.35 -12.54
N ALA A 185 -11.93 -28.03 -11.28
CA ALA A 185 -13.28 -27.59 -10.93
C ALA A 185 -13.63 -26.26 -11.61
N ALA A 186 -12.67 -25.32 -11.71
CA ALA A 186 -12.86 -24.06 -12.41
C ALA A 186 -13.10 -24.25 -13.92
N GLU A 187 -12.35 -25.14 -14.57
CA GLU A 187 -12.59 -25.52 -15.97
C GLU A 187 -14.00 -26.09 -16.17
N TYR A 188 -14.40 -27.02 -15.32
CA TYR A 188 -15.75 -27.57 -15.35
C TYR A 188 -16.83 -26.52 -15.19
N ILE A 189 -16.67 -25.57 -14.26
CA ILE A 189 -17.62 -24.48 -14.04
C ILE A 189 -17.71 -23.59 -15.29
N ILE A 190 -16.57 -23.23 -15.90
CA ILE A 190 -16.55 -22.41 -17.12
C ILE A 190 -17.32 -23.07 -18.26
N GLU A 191 -17.16 -24.39 -18.44
CA GLU A 191 -17.76 -25.15 -19.52
C GLU A 191 -19.25 -25.42 -19.32
N ASN A 192 -19.73 -25.47 -18.08
CA ASN A 192 -21.08 -25.94 -17.75
C ASN A 192 -22.00 -24.88 -17.14
N THR A 193 -21.55 -23.61 -17.05
CA THR A 193 -22.38 -22.53 -16.50
C THR A 193 -22.30 -21.27 -17.34
N GLU A 194 -23.36 -20.47 -17.30
CA GLU A 194 -23.40 -19.16 -17.97
C GLU A 194 -22.38 -18.18 -17.35
N PRO A 195 -21.89 -17.19 -18.14
CA PRO A 195 -20.91 -16.21 -17.66
C PRO A 195 -21.35 -15.39 -16.46
N ASP A 196 -22.64 -15.18 -16.27
CA ASP A 196 -23.25 -14.40 -15.18
C ASP A 196 -23.78 -15.28 -14.04
N ALA A 197 -23.57 -16.61 -14.09
CA ALA A 197 -23.99 -17.53 -13.05
C ALA A 197 -23.48 -17.10 -11.67
N LEU A 198 -24.34 -17.22 -10.67
CA LEU A 198 -24.08 -16.87 -9.28
C LEU A 198 -23.80 -18.13 -8.45
N PHE A 199 -22.76 -18.11 -7.67
CA PHE A 199 -22.34 -19.23 -6.84
C PHE A 199 -22.37 -18.89 -5.35
N LEU A 200 -22.87 -19.79 -4.55
CA LEU A 200 -22.74 -19.76 -3.11
C LEU A 200 -21.40 -20.41 -2.71
N THR A 201 -20.47 -19.60 -2.22
CA THR A 201 -19.13 -20.02 -1.80
C THR A 201 -18.76 -19.40 -0.46
N ARG A 202 -17.67 -19.85 0.13
CA ARG A 202 -17.04 -19.14 1.24
C ARG A 202 -16.42 -17.82 0.76
N ASP A 203 -16.31 -16.85 1.66
CA ASP A 203 -15.75 -15.52 1.40
C ASP A 203 -14.22 -15.47 1.41
N ASN A 204 -13.57 -16.50 0.91
CA ASN A 204 -12.10 -16.56 0.87
C ASN A 204 -11.51 -15.46 0.00
N HIS A 205 -10.32 -14.98 0.39
CA HIS A 205 -9.56 -14.00 -0.38
C HIS A 205 -9.23 -14.49 -1.80
N ASP A 206 -8.76 -15.74 -1.89
CA ASP A 206 -8.45 -16.42 -3.13
C ASP A 206 -9.58 -17.43 -3.44
N ASN A 207 -10.78 -16.87 -3.77
CA ASN A 207 -11.93 -17.70 -4.09
C ASN A 207 -11.78 -18.29 -5.48
N THR A 208 -11.77 -19.63 -5.56
CA THR A 208 -11.56 -20.38 -6.81
C THR A 208 -12.58 -20.00 -7.89
N VAL A 209 -13.87 -19.88 -7.53
CA VAL A 209 -14.93 -19.55 -8.48
C VAL A 209 -14.72 -18.11 -9.02
N ALA A 210 -14.65 -17.12 -8.15
CA ALA A 210 -14.49 -15.73 -8.58
C ALA A 210 -13.17 -15.50 -9.32
N THR A 211 -12.06 -16.08 -8.83
CA THR A 211 -10.73 -15.81 -9.34
C THR A 211 -10.42 -16.54 -10.65
N LEU A 212 -10.76 -17.81 -10.75
CA LEU A 212 -10.39 -18.64 -11.90
C LEU A 212 -11.47 -18.68 -12.99
N THR A 213 -12.73 -18.44 -12.65
CA THR A 213 -13.82 -18.55 -13.62
C THR A 213 -14.45 -17.23 -14.03
N GLY A 214 -14.26 -16.17 -13.23
CA GLY A 214 -14.92 -14.89 -13.43
C GLY A 214 -16.44 -14.92 -13.18
N ARG A 215 -16.97 -16.00 -12.57
CA ARG A 215 -18.39 -16.10 -12.18
C ARG A 215 -18.65 -15.28 -10.92
N ASN A 216 -19.92 -14.87 -10.74
CA ASN A 216 -20.33 -14.13 -9.56
C ASN A 216 -20.42 -15.04 -8.33
N ILE A 217 -20.18 -14.45 -7.16
CA ILE A 217 -20.37 -15.14 -5.87
C ILE A 217 -21.28 -14.31 -4.98
N VAL A 218 -22.07 -14.96 -4.12
CA VAL A 218 -23.06 -14.32 -3.23
C VAL A 218 -22.43 -13.28 -2.32
N CYS A 219 -21.24 -13.58 -1.79
CA CYS A 219 -20.49 -12.63 -0.98
C CYS A 219 -18.99 -12.74 -1.26
N GLY A 220 -18.36 -11.65 -1.61
CA GLY A 220 -16.93 -11.57 -1.80
C GLY A 220 -16.15 -11.53 -0.49
N SER A 221 -14.80 -11.51 -0.58
CA SER A 221 -13.93 -11.43 0.59
C SER A 221 -14.26 -10.22 1.46
N GLY A 222 -14.57 -10.47 2.73
CA GLY A 222 -14.93 -9.45 3.69
C GLY A 222 -13.86 -8.35 3.84
N SER A 223 -12.57 -8.68 3.69
CA SER A 223 -11.49 -7.70 3.73
C SER A 223 -11.57 -6.71 2.57
N TYR A 224 -11.81 -7.17 1.35
CA TYR A 224 -11.97 -6.26 0.20
C TYR A 224 -13.21 -5.38 0.36
N LEU A 225 -14.34 -5.97 0.74
CA LEU A 225 -15.59 -5.24 0.91
C LEU A 225 -15.46 -4.18 2.02
N TYR A 226 -14.79 -4.51 3.12
CA TYR A 226 -14.51 -3.57 4.22
C TYR A 226 -13.67 -2.38 3.75
N PHE A 227 -12.57 -2.63 3.04
CA PHE A 227 -11.68 -1.55 2.58
C PHE A 227 -12.30 -0.68 1.48
N HIS A 228 -13.32 -1.18 0.81
CA HIS A 228 -14.13 -0.40 -0.14
C HIS A 228 -15.33 0.31 0.50
N GLY A 229 -15.52 0.20 1.82
CA GLY A 229 -16.61 0.85 2.54
C GLY A 229 -17.99 0.26 2.26
N LEU A 230 -18.05 -0.97 1.80
CA LEU A 230 -19.30 -1.66 1.49
C LEU A 230 -19.88 -2.32 2.74
N ASN A 231 -21.20 -2.22 2.90
CA ASN A 231 -21.91 -2.94 3.96
C ASN A 231 -22.15 -4.39 3.52
N TYR A 232 -21.29 -5.30 3.97
CA TYR A 232 -21.28 -6.70 3.55
C TYR A 232 -21.64 -7.70 4.67
N GLN A 233 -21.62 -7.25 5.91
CA GLN A 233 -21.72 -8.16 7.09
C GLN A 233 -23.02 -8.93 7.15
N GLY A 234 -24.13 -8.36 6.65
CA GLY A 234 -25.42 -9.05 6.53
C GLY A 234 -25.35 -10.20 5.52
N GLN A 235 -24.85 -9.89 4.33
CA GLN A 235 -24.70 -10.84 3.24
C GLN A 235 -23.70 -11.95 3.55
N GLN A 236 -22.57 -11.61 4.18
CA GLN A 236 -21.58 -12.58 4.63
C GLN A 236 -22.19 -13.61 5.61
N ARG A 237 -22.92 -13.13 6.63
CA ARG A 237 -23.59 -14.01 7.59
C ARG A 237 -24.65 -14.89 6.94
N LEU A 238 -25.42 -14.33 6.00
CA LEU A 238 -26.42 -15.10 5.27
C LEU A 238 -25.76 -16.19 4.44
N ALA A 239 -24.73 -15.88 3.65
CA ALA A 239 -23.98 -16.85 2.86
C ALA A 239 -23.38 -17.97 3.73
N GLU A 240 -22.82 -17.63 4.88
CA GLU A 240 -22.27 -18.58 5.84
C GLU A 240 -23.35 -19.51 6.45
N GLN A 241 -24.52 -18.95 6.77
CA GLN A 241 -25.67 -19.74 7.25
C GLN A 241 -26.24 -20.67 6.15
N MET A 242 -26.35 -20.18 4.92
CA MET A 242 -26.79 -20.99 3.77
C MET A 242 -25.84 -22.16 3.47
N LEU A 243 -24.53 -21.96 3.64
CA LEU A 243 -23.53 -23.03 3.47
C LEU A 243 -23.59 -24.11 4.57
N THR A 244 -24.11 -23.75 5.74
CA THR A 244 -24.10 -24.67 6.93
C THR A 244 -25.46 -25.22 7.29
N ASN A 245 -26.54 -24.62 6.78
CA ASN A 245 -27.92 -25.03 7.13
C ASN A 245 -28.80 -25.09 5.88
N ALA A 246 -29.24 -26.31 5.54
CA ALA A 246 -30.06 -26.59 4.37
C ALA A 246 -31.43 -25.86 4.40
N GLU A 247 -32.05 -25.70 5.59
CA GLU A 247 -33.33 -24.99 5.70
C GLU A 247 -33.17 -23.50 5.38
N VAL A 248 -32.06 -22.89 5.83
CA VAL A 248 -31.73 -21.51 5.51
C VAL A 248 -31.42 -21.36 4.03
N PHE A 249 -30.72 -22.33 3.41
CA PHE A 249 -30.46 -22.33 1.98
C PHE A 249 -31.78 -22.35 1.19
N GLU A 250 -32.66 -23.33 1.44
CA GLU A 250 -33.94 -23.46 0.73
C GLU A 250 -34.86 -22.23 0.92
N ALA A 251 -34.80 -21.58 2.08
CA ALA A 251 -35.62 -20.42 2.36
C ALA A 251 -35.14 -19.15 1.64
N ASN A 252 -33.85 -19.07 1.24
CA ASN A 252 -33.26 -17.86 0.70
C ASN A 252 -32.71 -18.00 -0.74
N ARG A 253 -32.55 -19.19 -1.29
CA ARG A 253 -31.90 -19.43 -2.57
C ARG A 253 -32.55 -18.65 -3.72
N GLU A 254 -33.88 -18.60 -3.81
CA GLU A 254 -34.60 -17.88 -4.85
C GLU A 254 -34.41 -16.33 -4.73
N SER A 255 -34.46 -15.80 -3.51
CA SER A 255 -34.27 -14.38 -3.28
C SER A 255 -32.83 -13.91 -3.54
N GLU A 256 -31.86 -14.81 -3.39
CA GLU A 256 -30.44 -14.55 -3.68
C GLU A 256 -30.08 -14.85 -5.16
N GLY A 257 -31.02 -15.39 -5.95
CA GLY A 257 -30.77 -15.74 -7.36
C GLY A 257 -29.94 -17.00 -7.56
N LEU A 258 -30.03 -17.93 -6.63
CA LEU A 258 -29.41 -19.27 -6.70
C LEU A 258 -30.43 -20.27 -7.20
N ASP A 259 -30.16 -20.91 -8.32
CA ASP A 259 -31.00 -21.96 -8.93
C ASP A 259 -30.74 -23.36 -8.36
#